data_0771fc9d4a9791a9e6a9b40de573f39c
#
_entry.id   0771fc9d4a9791a9e6a9b40de573f39c
#
_cell.length_a   1.000
_cell.length_b   1.000
_cell.length_c   1.000
_cell.angle_alpha   90.00
_cell.angle_beta   90.00
_cell.angle_gamma   90.00
#
_symmetry.space_group_name_H-M   'P 1'
#
loop_
_entity.id
_entity.type
_entity.pdbx_description
1 polymer ?
#
loop_
_entity_poly.entity_id
_entity_poly.type
_entity_poly.pdbx_seq_one_letter_code
_entity_poly.pdbx_strand_id
1 'polypeptide(L)'
;MLALIRGAGDIASGAAMRLWRCGVDVVMTDLEQPTAIRRTVAFSDAIVHGKTTVEGLRAVRAENAAEAMKLLREGVLPVLPDPECRCREELAPDALVDAILAKRNLGTKITDAPIVVGVGPGFTAGEDCHAVVETMRGHTLGRVIYSGSAIPNTNIPGLIGGFAGERVLRAPCDGIFTAVHRIGDTVEE
;
A
#
# COMPACT_ATOMS: atom_id res chain seq x y z
N MET A 1 -15.82 -5.80 10.84
CA MET A 1 -15.49 -5.85 9.40
C MET A 1 -13.98 -5.89 9.29
N LEU A 2 -13.45 -6.87 8.56
CA LEU A 2 -12.02 -7.03 8.31
C LEU A 2 -11.67 -6.61 6.88
N ALA A 3 -10.77 -5.66 6.73
CA ALA A 3 -10.20 -5.25 5.44
C ALA A 3 -8.75 -5.74 5.35
N LEU A 4 -8.41 -6.45 4.28
CA LEU A 4 -7.06 -6.85 3.94
C LEU A 4 -6.53 -5.91 2.85
N ILE A 5 -5.42 -5.22 3.13
CA ILE A 5 -4.80 -4.31 2.17
C ILE A 5 -3.52 -4.95 1.63
N ARG A 6 -3.48 -5.19 0.35
CA ARG A 6 -2.33 -5.66 -0.38
C ARG A 6 -1.45 -4.48 -0.76
N GLY A 7 -0.26 -4.40 -0.19
CA GLY A 7 0.63 -3.25 -0.18
C GLY A 7 0.61 -2.51 1.16
N ALA A 8 1.77 -2.00 1.60
CA ALA A 8 1.93 -1.20 2.81
C ALA A 8 2.80 0.05 2.59
N GLY A 9 2.95 0.49 1.34
CA GLY A 9 3.56 1.77 0.97
C GLY A 9 2.71 2.96 1.42
N ASP A 10 3.13 4.17 1.12
CA ASP A 10 2.52 5.42 1.59
C ASP A 10 1.02 5.56 1.22
N ILE A 11 0.62 5.22 0.00
CA ILE A 11 -0.79 5.30 -0.43
C ILE A 11 -1.64 4.24 0.30
N ALA A 12 -1.14 3.00 0.36
CA ALA A 12 -1.80 1.92 1.10
C ALA A 12 -1.95 2.26 2.58
N SER A 13 -0.91 2.86 3.19
CA SER A 13 -0.92 3.30 4.59
C SER A 13 -1.95 4.39 4.83
N GLY A 14 -2.10 5.34 3.91
CA GLY A 14 -3.14 6.36 3.97
C GLY A 14 -4.56 5.77 3.95
N ALA A 15 -4.80 4.78 3.08
CA ALA A 15 -6.07 4.04 3.02
C ALA A 15 -6.31 3.26 4.32
N ALA A 16 -5.29 2.52 4.80
CA ALA A 16 -5.35 1.77 6.05
C ALA A 16 -5.74 2.63 7.25
N MET A 17 -5.09 3.79 7.39
CA MET A 17 -5.39 4.74 8.47
C MET A 17 -6.82 5.26 8.42
N ARG A 18 -7.36 5.52 7.23
CA ARG A 18 -8.76 5.98 7.09
C ARG A 18 -9.73 4.88 7.50
N LEU A 19 -9.55 3.68 7.02
CA LEU A 19 -10.38 2.52 7.39
C LEU A 19 -10.29 2.25 8.89
N TRP A 20 -9.09 2.23 9.47
CA TRP A 20 -8.87 2.04 10.90
C TRP A 20 -9.60 3.08 11.75
N ARG A 21 -9.51 4.37 11.39
CA ARG A 21 -10.21 5.46 12.08
C ARG A 21 -11.74 5.39 11.94
N CYS A 22 -12.23 4.66 10.95
CA CYS A 22 -13.66 4.34 10.80
C CYS A 22 -14.10 3.09 11.58
N GLY A 23 -13.20 2.46 12.36
CA GLY A 23 -13.50 1.27 13.15
C GLY A 23 -13.47 -0.03 12.35
N VAL A 24 -12.80 -0.03 11.19
CA VAL A 24 -12.56 -1.24 10.40
C VAL A 24 -11.27 -1.90 10.89
N ASP A 25 -11.30 -3.20 11.16
CA ASP A 25 -10.09 -3.99 11.40
C ASP A 25 -9.28 -4.06 10.10
N VAL A 26 -8.00 -3.72 10.16
CA VAL A 26 -7.15 -3.67 8.97
C VAL A 26 -5.93 -4.56 9.17
N VAL A 27 -5.68 -5.43 8.19
CA VAL A 27 -4.44 -6.19 8.03
C VAL A 27 -3.77 -5.71 6.74
N MET A 28 -2.45 -5.55 6.75
CA MET A 28 -1.69 -5.17 5.55
C MET A 28 -0.69 -6.25 5.18
N THR A 29 -0.37 -6.35 3.89
CA THR A 29 0.70 -7.22 3.39
C THR A 29 1.66 -6.44 2.50
N ASP A 30 2.94 -6.84 2.45
CA ASP A 30 3.92 -6.27 1.52
C ASP A 30 5.03 -7.29 1.24
N LEU A 31 6.03 -6.88 0.48
CA LEU A 31 7.25 -7.63 0.24
C LEU A 31 8.04 -7.84 1.54
N GLU A 32 8.79 -8.94 1.65
CA GLU A 32 9.78 -9.14 2.73
C GLU A 32 10.84 -8.02 2.75
N GLN A 33 11.17 -7.49 1.57
CA GLN A 33 12.02 -6.31 1.40
C GLN A 33 11.21 -5.21 0.71
N PRO A 34 10.52 -4.35 1.49
CA PRO A 34 9.68 -3.30 0.93
C PRO A 34 10.47 -2.28 0.12
N THR A 35 9.84 -1.76 -0.94
CA THR A 35 10.44 -0.78 -1.84
C THR A 35 9.92 0.65 -1.60
N ALA A 36 9.20 0.89 -0.52
CA ALA A 36 8.66 2.20 -0.20
C ALA A 36 9.76 3.24 0.03
N ILE A 37 9.74 4.33 -0.75
CA ILE A 37 10.71 5.43 -0.64
C ILE A 37 10.34 6.34 0.54
N ARG A 38 9.06 6.64 0.71
CA ARG A 38 8.55 7.50 1.80
C ARG A 38 8.31 6.69 3.07
N ARG A 39 9.38 6.14 3.64
CA ARG A 39 9.32 5.19 4.76
C ARG A 39 8.66 5.74 6.01
N THR A 40 8.84 7.02 6.31
CA THR A 40 8.26 7.67 7.50
C THR A 40 6.73 7.75 7.51
N VAL A 41 6.09 7.50 6.38
CA VAL A 41 4.63 7.48 6.21
C VAL A 41 4.14 6.15 5.60
N ALA A 42 4.96 5.10 5.69
CA ALA A 42 4.66 3.78 5.15
C ALA A 42 4.71 2.72 6.25
N PHE A 43 3.63 1.96 6.41
CA PHE A 43 3.58 0.87 7.40
C PHE A 43 4.46 -0.32 7.01
N SER A 44 4.89 -0.42 5.76
CA SER A 44 5.87 -1.43 5.31
C SER A 44 7.19 -1.38 6.09
N ASP A 45 7.53 -0.23 6.69
CA ASP A 45 8.71 -0.08 7.56
C ASP A 45 8.65 -1.03 8.79
N ALA A 46 7.45 -1.45 9.22
CA ALA A 46 7.27 -2.44 10.26
C ALA A 46 7.84 -3.82 9.88
N ILE A 47 7.83 -4.20 8.61
CA ILE A 47 8.41 -5.47 8.14
C ILE A 47 9.92 -5.49 8.39
N VAL A 48 10.60 -4.37 8.12
CA VAL A 48 12.06 -4.25 8.25
C VAL A 48 12.51 -4.10 9.71
N HIS A 49 11.77 -3.32 10.50
CA HIS A 49 12.17 -2.93 11.86
C HIS A 49 11.33 -3.60 12.96
N GLY A 50 10.45 -4.54 12.60
CA GLY A 50 9.54 -5.22 13.52
C GLY A 50 8.31 -4.38 13.90
N LYS A 51 8.44 -3.06 13.91
CA LYS A 51 7.37 -2.11 14.24
C LYS A 51 7.62 -0.73 13.65
N THR A 52 6.54 0.02 13.42
CA THR A 52 6.60 1.45 13.07
C THR A 52 5.39 2.19 13.62
N THR A 53 5.40 3.51 13.55
CA THR A 53 4.25 4.35 13.92
C THR A 53 4.10 5.45 12.90
N VAL A 54 2.90 5.57 12.32
CA VAL A 54 2.55 6.63 11.37
C VAL A 54 1.36 7.40 11.92
N GLU A 55 1.48 8.70 12.09
CA GLU A 55 0.43 9.59 12.65
C GLU A 55 -0.26 9.03 13.91
N GLY A 56 0.51 8.45 14.81
CA GLY A 56 0.03 7.90 16.08
C GLY A 56 -0.54 6.47 16.00
N LEU A 57 -0.75 5.92 14.81
CA LEU A 57 -1.15 4.52 14.64
C LEU A 57 0.08 3.63 14.62
N ARG A 58 0.13 2.71 15.57
CA ARG A 58 1.20 1.72 15.68
C ARG A 58 0.93 0.53 14.76
N ALA A 59 1.93 0.14 13.98
CA ALA A 59 1.94 -1.09 13.20
C ALA A 59 3.07 -2.01 13.65
N VAL A 60 2.82 -3.31 13.58
CA VAL A 60 3.78 -4.35 14.00
C VAL A 60 3.81 -5.46 12.92
N ARG A 61 5.01 -5.96 12.64
CA ARG A 61 5.20 -7.12 11.80
C ARG A 61 4.49 -8.33 12.41
N ALA A 62 3.75 -9.06 11.62
CA ALA A 62 3.15 -10.34 11.96
C ALA A 62 3.68 -11.41 11.00
N GLU A 63 3.98 -12.60 11.51
CA GLU A 63 4.55 -13.68 10.71
C GLU A 63 3.47 -14.56 10.05
N ASN A 64 2.24 -14.51 10.55
CA ASN A 64 1.12 -15.30 10.04
C ASN A 64 -0.24 -14.69 10.40
N ALA A 65 -1.32 -15.25 9.86
CA ALA A 65 -2.68 -14.79 10.07
C ALA A 65 -3.10 -14.85 11.56
N ALA A 66 -2.69 -15.88 12.30
CA ALA A 66 -3.05 -16.02 13.71
C ALA A 66 -2.44 -14.90 14.57
N GLU A 67 -1.19 -14.55 14.30
CA GLU A 67 -0.51 -13.42 14.97
C GLU A 67 -1.13 -12.08 14.57
N ALA A 68 -1.48 -11.90 13.30
CA ALA A 68 -2.20 -10.71 12.84
C ALA A 68 -3.51 -10.51 13.60
N MET A 69 -4.30 -11.57 13.74
CA MET A 69 -5.55 -11.51 14.49
C MET A 69 -5.35 -11.25 16.00
N LYS A 70 -4.22 -11.68 16.57
CA LYS A 70 -3.86 -11.34 17.95
C LYS A 70 -3.54 -9.85 18.08
N LEU A 71 -2.71 -9.30 17.19
CA LEU A 71 -2.35 -7.87 17.17
C LEU A 71 -3.57 -6.96 17.01
N LEU A 72 -4.53 -7.35 16.15
CA LEU A 72 -5.79 -6.62 16.00
C LEU A 72 -6.57 -6.50 17.31
N ARG A 73 -6.66 -7.60 18.08
CA ARG A 73 -7.33 -7.58 19.41
C ARG A 73 -6.60 -6.68 20.43
N GLU A 74 -5.31 -6.47 20.24
CA GLU A 74 -4.49 -5.55 21.04
C GLU A 74 -4.56 -4.09 20.57
N GLY A 75 -5.35 -3.80 19.51
CA GLY A 75 -5.48 -2.46 18.95
C GLY A 75 -4.25 -2.02 18.14
N VAL A 76 -3.51 -2.98 17.58
CA VAL A 76 -2.30 -2.75 16.78
C VAL A 76 -2.53 -3.22 15.35
N LEU A 77 -2.10 -2.43 14.38
CA LEU A 77 -2.21 -2.75 12.95
C LEU A 77 -1.14 -3.78 12.57
N PRO A 78 -1.51 -5.00 12.12
CA PRO A 78 -0.54 -5.99 11.68
C PRO A 78 -0.11 -5.77 10.22
N VAL A 79 1.18 -6.02 9.94
CA VAL A 79 1.75 -6.00 8.59
C VAL A 79 2.50 -7.31 8.35
N LEU A 80 2.09 -8.08 7.34
CA LEU A 80 2.69 -9.38 7.01
C LEU A 80 3.63 -9.28 5.81
N PRO A 81 4.78 -9.97 5.82
CA PRO A 81 5.61 -10.16 4.64
C PRO A 81 5.01 -11.24 3.73
N ASP A 82 3.90 -10.91 3.08
CA ASP A 82 3.13 -11.81 2.21
C ASP A 82 2.72 -11.11 0.91
N PRO A 83 3.64 -10.98 -0.06
CA PRO A 83 3.40 -10.25 -1.31
C PRO A 83 2.27 -10.81 -2.17
N GLU A 84 2.00 -12.11 -2.04
CA GLU A 84 0.94 -12.79 -2.78
C GLU A 84 -0.40 -12.77 -2.04
N CYS A 85 -0.42 -12.18 -0.83
CA CYS A 85 -1.64 -12.05 -0.03
C CYS A 85 -2.29 -13.43 0.25
N ARG A 86 -1.48 -14.45 0.52
CA ARG A 86 -1.95 -15.83 0.80
C ARG A 86 -2.72 -15.91 2.12
N CYS A 87 -2.37 -15.04 3.06
CA CYS A 87 -3.08 -14.95 4.34
C CYS A 87 -4.59 -14.68 4.20
N ARG A 88 -5.08 -14.24 3.01
CA ARG A 88 -6.50 -14.05 2.74
C ARG A 88 -7.31 -15.34 2.90
N GLU A 89 -6.69 -16.50 2.62
CA GLU A 89 -7.36 -17.80 2.73
C GLU A 89 -7.70 -18.16 4.17
N GLU A 90 -6.84 -17.76 5.13
CA GLU A 90 -7.06 -17.97 6.55
C GLU A 90 -7.86 -16.83 7.20
N LEU A 91 -7.60 -15.59 6.80
CA LEU A 91 -8.24 -14.39 7.34
C LEU A 91 -9.69 -14.23 6.87
N ALA A 92 -10.05 -14.75 5.70
CA ALA A 92 -11.36 -14.61 5.06
C ALA A 92 -11.90 -13.16 5.17
N PRO A 93 -11.22 -12.14 4.60
CA PRO A 93 -11.57 -10.75 4.81
C PRO A 93 -12.90 -10.40 4.15
N ASP A 94 -13.65 -9.46 4.73
CA ASP A 94 -14.86 -8.87 4.12
C ASP A 94 -14.53 -8.01 2.90
N ALA A 95 -13.33 -7.40 2.89
CA ALA A 95 -12.85 -6.57 1.79
C ALA A 95 -11.35 -6.78 1.54
N LEU A 96 -10.95 -6.78 0.26
CA LEU A 96 -9.58 -6.74 -0.19
C LEU A 96 -9.35 -5.44 -0.97
N VAL A 97 -8.32 -4.69 -0.58
CA VAL A 97 -7.89 -3.46 -1.28
C VAL A 97 -6.48 -3.70 -1.84
N ASP A 98 -6.34 -3.82 -3.16
CA ASP A 98 -5.02 -3.87 -3.78
C ASP A 98 -4.50 -2.45 -4.00
N ALA A 99 -3.53 -2.07 -3.17
CA ALA A 99 -2.88 -0.76 -3.18
C ALA A 99 -1.35 -0.86 -3.34
N ILE A 100 -0.87 -1.90 -4.04
CA ILE A 100 0.56 -2.06 -4.39
C ILE A 100 1.02 -0.94 -5.32
N LEU A 101 0.14 -0.43 -6.18
CA LEU A 101 0.45 0.58 -7.21
C LEU A 101 1.50 0.13 -8.24
N ALA A 102 1.51 -1.14 -8.58
CA ALA A 102 2.40 -1.73 -9.59
C ALA A 102 2.11 -1.27 -11.03
N LYS A 103 1.04 -0.50 -11.25
CA LYS A 103 0.55 -0.03 -12.56
C LYS A 103 0.06 -1.15 -13.47
N ARG A 104 -0.06 -2.34 -12.94
CA ARG A 104 -0.62 -3.54 -13.55
C ARG A 104 -1.20 -4.43 -12.46
N ASN A 105 -2.20 -5.22 -12.78
CA ASN A 105 -2.72 -6.24 -11.86
C ASN A 105 -1.67 -7.36 -11.68
N LEU A 106 -1.33 -7.66 -10.43
CA LEU A 106 -0.40 -8.73 -10.02
C LEU A 106 -1.15 -9.94 -9.47
N GLY A 107 -2.30 -10.27 -10.06
CA GLY A 107 -3.07 -11.48 -9.76
C GLY A 107 -4.23 -11.31 -8.80
N THR A 108 -4.62 -10.09 -8.47
CA THR A 108 -5.85 -9.81 -7.72
C THR A 108 -7.08 -10.10 -8.59
N LYS A 109 -8.06 -10.81 -8.01
CA LYS A 109 -9.29 -11.23 -8.68
C LYS A 109 -10.49 -10.69 -7.94
N ILE A 110 -11.56 -10.40 -8.68
CA ILE A 110 -12.83 -9.95 -8.11
C ILE A 110 -13.42 -10.94 -7.08
N THR A 111 -12.99 -12.19 -7.12
CA THR A 111 -13.42 -13.27 -6.22
C THR A 111 -12.56 -13.44 -4.96
N ASP A 112 -11.52 -12.64 -4.78
CA ASP A 112 -10.60 -12.76 -3.63
C ASP A 112 -11.22 -12.33 -2.28
N ALA A 113 -12.31 -11.55 -2.33
CA ALA A 113 -13.13 -11.18 -1.18
C ALA A 113 -14.53 -10.76 -1.63
N PRO A 114 -15.53 -10.66 -0.72
CA PRO A 114 -16.86 -10.10 -1.03
C PRO A 114 -16.80 -8.70 -1.62
N ILE A 115 -15.83 -7.89 -1.23
CA ILE A 115 -15.55 -6.57 -1.80
C ILE A 115 -14.08 -6.52 -2.19
N VAL A 116 -13.79 -6.28 -3.48
CA VAL A 116 -12.43 -6.11 -3.99
C VAL A 116 -12.30 -4.73 -4.63
N VAL A 117 -11.29 -3.97 -4.22
CA VAL A 117 -11.02 -2.62 -4.71
C VAL A 117 -9.59 -2.53 -5.22
N GLY A 118 -9.40 -2.11 -6.46
CA GLY A 118 -8.09 -1.80 -7.04
C GLY A 118 -7.75 -0.32 -6.89
N VAL A 119 -6.53 0.02 -6.48
CA VAL A 119 -6.08 1.40 -6.34
C VAL A 119 -5.12 1.75 -7.48
N GLY A 120 -5.51 2.71 -8.31
CA GLY A 120 -4.74 3.19 -9.45
C GLY A 120 -4.89 2.35 -10.73
N PRO A 121 -4.07 2.62 -11.74
CA PRO A 121 -4.12 1.93 -13.03
C PRO A 121 -3.64 0.49 -12.94
N GLY A 122 -4.16 -0.35 -13.83
CA GLY A 122 -3.85 -1.77 -13.93
C GLY A 122 -5.05 -2.68 -13.60
N PHE A 123 -6.14 -2.11 -13.11
CA PHE A 123 -7.38 -2.82 -12.81
C PHE A 123 -8.53 -2.35 -13.69
N THR A 124 -9.48 -3.24 -13.96
CA THR A 124 -10.75 -2.95 -14.62
C THR A 124 -11.89 -3.32 -13.67
N ALA A 125 -12.68 -2.33 -13.27
CA ALA A 125 -13.87 -2.55 -12.44
C ALA A 125 -14.93 -3.35 -13.22
N GLY A 126 -15.45 -4.39 -12.58
CA GLY A 126 -16.35 -5.37 -13.18
C GLY A 126 -15.65 -6.62 -13.75
N GLU A 127 -14.32 -6.62 -13.84
CA GLU A 127 -13.50 -7.74 -14.30
C GLU A 127 -12.54 -8.21 -13.19
N ASP A 128 -11.58 -7.36 -12.81
CA ASP A 128 -10.55 -7.67 -11.80
C ASP A 128 -11.04 -7.41 -10.37
N CYS A 129 -11.91 -6.41 -10.20
CA CYS A 129 -12.37 -5.89 -8.92
C CYS A 129 -13.77 -5.28 -9.05
N HIS A 130 -14.39 -4.97 -7.91
CA HIS A 130 -15.73 -4.34 -7.88
C HIS A 130 -15.66 -2.83 -8.12
N ALA A 131 -14.54 -2.20 -7.74
CA ALA A 131 -14.31 -0.77 -7.95
C ALA A 131 -12.83 -0.47 -8.11
N VAL A 132 -12.52 0.60 -8.85
CA VAL A 132 -11.17 1.15 -8.99
C VAL A 132 -11.14 2.56 -8.41
N VAL A 133 -10.09 2.90 -7.66
CA VAL A 133 -9.86 4.25 -7.15
C VAL A 133 -8.81 4.95 -8.01
N GLU A 134 -9.17 6.11 -8.57
CA GLU A 134 -8.27 6.93 -9.38
C GLU A 134 -7.12 7.53 -8.54
N THR A 135 -5.90 7.42 -9.03
CA THR A 135 -4.70 7.96 -8.37
C THR A 135 -3.97 9.03 -9.19
N MET A 136 -4.42 9.32 -10.39
CA MET A 136 -3.87 10.42 -11.18
C MET A 136 -4.14 11.76 -10.48
N ARG A 137 -3.09 12.56 -10.32
CA ARG A 137 -3.20 13.93 -9.77
C ARG A 137 -4.10 14.78 -10.66
N GLY A 138 -5.00 15.53 -10.05
CA GLY A 138 -5.95 16.39 -10.75
C GLY A 138 -7.36 16.29 -10.15
N HIS A 139 -8.34 16.75 -10.90
CA HIS A 139 -9.74 16.84 -10.46
C HIS A 139 -10.41 15.49 -10.17
N THR A 140 -9.89 14.40 -10.73
CA THR A 140 -10.43 13.05 -10.58
C THR A 140 -9.72 12.21 -9.51
N LEU A 141 -8.69 12.75 -8.84
CA LEU A 141 -7.98 12.03 -7.78
C LEU A 141 -8.94 11.55 -6.69
N GLY A 142 -8.88 10.26 -6.37
CA GLY A 142 -9.73 9.61 -5.38
C GLY A 142 -11.15 9.27 -5.89
N ARG A 143 -11.46 9.53 -7.16
CA ARG A 143 -12.73 9.12 -7.75
C ARG A 143 -12.87 7.62 -7.73
N VAL A 144 -14.03 7.13 -7.30
CA VAL A 144 -14.39 5.71 -7.37
C VAL A 144 -15.03 5.43 -8.73
N ILE A 145 -14.50 4.41 -9.40
CA ILE A 145 -14.91 3.96 -10.75
C ILE A 145 -15.52 2.57 -10.59
N TYR A 146 -16.80 2.40 -10.94
CA TYR A 146 -17.52 1.14 -10.85
C TYR A 146 -17.59 0.38 -12.18
N SER A 147 -17.14 0.98 -13.29
CA SER A 147 -17.05 0.36 -14.61
C SER A 147 -15.91 0.97 -15.39
N GLY A 148 -14.99 0.15 -15.88
CA GLY A 148 -13.77 0.58 -16.59
C GLY A 148 -12.56 0.75 -15.66
N SER A 149 -11.58 1.52 -16.10
CA SER A 149 -10.26 1.60 -15.48
C SER A 149 -9.89 3.03 -15.09
N ALA A 150 -8.93 3.17 -14.17
CA ALA A 150 -8.27 4.45 -13.90
C ALA A 150 -7.42 4.91 -15.10
N ILE A 151 -7.08 6.20 -15.12
CA ILE A 151 -6.24 6.81 -16.16
C ILE A 151 -4.90 6.05 -16.24
N PRO A 152 -4.47 5.62 -17.44
CA PRO A 152 -3.22 4.89 -17.61
C PRO A 152 -2.01 5.65 -17.08
N ASN A 153 -1.02 4.92 -16.55
CA ASN A 153 0.24 5.50 -16.10
C ASN A 153 1.05 6.04 -17.30
N THR A 154 1.51 7.27 -17.21
CA THR A 154 2.32 7.91 -18.26
C THR A 154 3.81 7.57 -18.17
N ASN A 155 4.27 6.96 -17.08
CA ASN A 155 5.69 6.74 -16.72
C ASN A 155 6.51 8.05 -16.61
N ILE A 156 5.87 9.20 -16.70
CA ILE A 156 6.50 10.51 -16.55
C ILE A 156 6.25 11.01 -15.12
N PRO A 157 7.31 11.29 -14.35
CA PRO A 157 7.15 11.90 -13.02
C PRO A 157 6.39 13.22 -13.13
N GLY A 158 5.46 13.46 -12.21
CA GLY A 158 4.70 14.72 -12.21
C GLY A 158 5.60 15.94 -12.05
N LEU A 159 5.25 17.03 -12.73
CA LEU A 159 5.95 18.30 -12.63
C LEU A 159 5.75 18.91 -11.24
N ILE A 160 6.85 19.23 -10.54
CA ILE A 160 6.86 19.87 -9.24
C ILE A 160 7.92 20.97 -9.24
N GLY A 161 7.53 22.20 -9.02
CA GLY A 161 8.45 23.34 -9.03
C GLY A 161 9.20 23.55 -10.35
N GLY A 162 8.63 23.12 -11.47
CA GLY A 162 9.28 23.19 -12.79
C GLY A 162 10.15 21.98 -13.15
N PHE A 163 10.30 21.01 -12.23
CA PHE A 163 11.14 19.82 -12.40
C PHE A 163 10.30 18.54 -12.50
N ALA A 164 10.68 17.62 -13.38
CA ALA A 164 10.00 16.33 -13.59
C ALA A 164 10.95 15.14 -13.35
N GLY A 165 11.53 14.59 -14.40
CA GLY A 165 12.40 13.40 -14.35
C GLY A 165 13.74 13.65 -13.66
N GLU A 166 14.29 14.83 -13.83
CA GLU A 166 15.59 15.26 -13.30
C GLU A 166 15.67 15.28 -11.77
N ARG A 167 14.54 15.40 -11.08
CA ARG A 167 14.48 15.35 -9.61
C ARG A 167 14.47 13.94 -9.04
N VAL A 168 14.50 12.92 -9.89
CA VAL A 168 14.49 11.51 -9.46
C VAL A 168 15.90 10.94 -9.51
N LEU A 169 16.48 10.69 -8.36
CA LEU A 169 17.71 9.93 -8.24
C LEU A 169 17.36 8.43 -8.30
N ARG A 170 18.09 7.69 -9.14
CA ARG A 170 17.89 6.24 -9.32
C ARG A 170 19.09 5.48 -8.80
N ALA A 171 18.86 4.29 -8.25
CA ALA A 171 19.92 3.36 -7.92
C ALA A 171 20.70 2.98 -9.19
N PRO A 172 22.04 2.98 -9.16
CA PRO A 172 22.86 2.63 -10.33
C PRO A 172 22.87 1.13 -10.64
N CYS A 173 22.47 0.29 -9.68
CA CYS A 173 22.43 -1.17 -9.81
C CYS A 173 21.41 -1.75 -8.84
N ASP A 174 21.11 -3.03 -9.02
CA ASP A 174 20.30 -3.80 -8.07
C ASP A 174 21.07 -3.97 -6.73
N GLY A 175 20.34 -3.96 -5.63
CA GLY A 175 20.93 -4.12 -4.31
C GLY A 175 20.02 -3.61 -3.19
N ILE A 176 20.56 -3.65 -1.97
CA ILE A 176 19.90 -3.10 -0.79
C ILE A 176 20.40 -1.69 -0.56
N PHE A 177 19.48 -0.73 -0.56
CA PHE A 177 19.81 0.67 -0.26
C PHE A 177 19.95 0.88 1.25
N THR A 178 21.14 1.34 1.67
CA THR A 178 21.38 1.78 3.04
C THR A 178 21.58 3.29 3.07
N ALA A 179 20.68 4.02 3.70
CA ALA A 179 20.75 5.47 3.80
C ALA A 179 21.84 5.90 4.80
N VAL A 180 22.69 6.84 4.39
CA VAL A 180 23.65 7.51 5.29
C VAL A 180 22.95 8.61 6.10
N HIS A 181 22.06 9.35 5.45
CA HIS A 181 21.22 10.38 6.06
C HIS A 181 19.78 9.91 6.19
N ARG A 182 19.07 10.43 7.18
CA ARG A 182 17.65 10.15 7.40
C ARG A 182 16.77 11.07 6.56
N ILE A 183 15.53 10.68 6.35
CA ILE A 183 14.51 11.57 5.75
C ILE A 183 14.32 12.76 6.69
N GLY A 184 14.51 13.98 6.17
CA GLY A 184 14.43 15.23 6.93
C GLY A 184 15.76 15.79 7.40
N ASP A 185 16.87 15.05 7.26
CA ASP A 185 18.20 15.58 7.55
C ASP A 185 18.56 16.69 6.55
N THR A 186 19.28 17.70 7.02
CA THR A 186 19.91 18.70 6.17
C THR A 186 21.15 18.08 5.52
N VAL A 187 21.31 18.29 4.23
CA VAL A 187 22.47 17.86 3.45
C VAL A 187 23.13 19.08 2.80
N GLU A 188 24.45 19.05 2.67
CA GLU A 188 25.23 20.05 1.94
C GLU A 188 25.43 19.58 0.49
N GLU A 189 25.61 20.55 -0.43
CA GLU A 189 25.87 20.29 -1.86
C GLU A 189 27.27 19.67 -2.09
#